data_32b48d9ee954a3eae9189716b25f5b1c
#
_entry.id   32b48d9ee954a3eae9189716b25f5b1c
#
_cell.length_a   1.000
_cell.length_b   1.000
_cell.length_c   1.000
_cell.angle_alpha   90.00
_cell.angle_beta   90.00
_cell.angle_gamma   90.00
#
_symmetry.space_group_name_H-M   'P 1'
#
loop_
_entity.id
_entity.type
_entity.pdbx_description
1 polymer ?
#
loop_
_entity_poly.entity_id
_entity_poly.type
_entity_poly.pdbx_seq_one_letter_code
_entity_poly.pdbx_strand_id
1 'polypeptide(L)'
;MHMRKIALVAISISVAISLSSCGAGNNAPTRMITQVTDGVDGSVTTYGNNIRVNSVLLVAQSDGSSVLVGAIVNENSTPDTLLGIKVGGINATLSPATLSLKQDTPLRFAGDSANASAIIPGLNGAPGTRVKIQLNFAIAGELTLDAIILERAGVYANVGA
;
A
#
# COMPACT_ATOMS: atom_id res chain seq x y z
N MET A 1 54.30 21.60 22.49
CA MET A 1 53.37 20.52 22.97
C MET A 1 51.90 20.88 22.82
N HIS A 2 51.50 22.15 22.83
CA HIS A 2 50.10 22.60 22.68
C HIS A 2 49.55 22.43 21.26
N MET A 3 50.33 22.70 20.21
CA MET A 3 49.86 22.57 18.80
C MET A 3 49.43 21.13 18.43
N ARG A 4 50.14 20.09 18.93
CA ARG A 4 49.76 18.69 18.67
C ARG A 4 48.42 18.30 19.33
N LYS A 5 48.11 18.88 20.51
CA LYS A 5 46.84 18.63 21.21
C LYS A 5 45.67 19.32 20.50
N ILE A 6 45.88 20.50 19.96
CA ILE A 6 44.87 21.25 19.19
C ILE A 6 44.59 20.54 17.88
N ALA A 7 45.59 19.98 17.18
CA ALA A 7 45.40 19.21 15.95
C ALA A 7 44.59 17.93 16.18
N LEU A 8 44.83 17.23 17.29
CA LEU A 8 44.09 16.01 17.64
C LEU A 8 42.63 16.32 17.98
N VAL A 9 42.34 17.40 18.66
CA VAL A 9 40.97 17.83 18.97
C VAL A 9 40.22 18.25 17.70
N ALA A 10 40.86 18.95 16.78
CA ALA A 10 40.25 19.37 15.51
C ALA A 10 39.89 18.16 14.64
N ILE A 11 40.77 17.12 14.59
CA ILE A 11 40.48 15.87 13.83
C ILE A 11 39.32 15.08 14.46
N SER A 12 39.21 15.00 15.77
CA SER A 12 38.12 14.28 16.44
C SER A 12 36.77 14.98 16.24
N ILE A 13 36.71 16.29 16.18
CA ILE A 13 35.49 17.05 15.90
C ILE A 13 35.06 16.84 14.45
N SER A 14 36.01 16.84 13.50
CA SER A 14 35.69 16.61 12.08
C SER A 14 35.10 15.22 11.81
N VAL A 15 35.62 14.19 12.50
CA VAL A 15 35.10 12.81 12.40
C VAL A 15 33.70 12.69 13.02
N ALA A 16 33.42 13.38 14.12
CA ALA A 16 32.12 13.35 14.76
C ALA A 16 31.01 14.01 13.89
N ILE A 17 31.35 15.05 13.15
CA ILE A 17 30.41 15.74 12.25
C ILE A 17 30.11 14.90 11.00
N SER A 18 31.07 14.13 10.48
CA SER A 18 30.85 13.26 9.32
C SER A 18 29.98 12.02 9.64
N LEU A 19 29.90 11.58 10.88
CA LEU A 19 29.06 10.45 11.33
C LEU A 19 27.59 10.86 11.57
N SER A 20 27.28 12.13 11.71
CA SER A 20 25.90 12.63 11.89
C SER A 20 25.12 12.79 10.57
N SER A 21 25.74 12.55 9.43
CA SER A 21 25.16 12.71 8.09
C SER A 21 24.31 11.53 7.60
N CYS A 22 24.12 10.48 8.42
CA CYS A 22 23.12 9.48 8.08
C CYS A 22 21.74 10.08 8.25
N GLY A 23 21.06 10.34 7.14
CA GLY A 23 19.70 10.86 7.06
C GLY A 23 18.66 9.94 7.70
N ALA A 24 18.87 9.58 8.96
CA ALA A 24 17.95 8.83 9.79
C ALA A 24 17.04 9.82 10.53
N GLY A 25 15.90 10.11 9.97
CA GLY A 25 14.92 11.00 10.59
C GLY A 25 13.55 10.86 9.92
N ASN A 26 12.57 11.61 10.41
CA ASN A 26 11.21 11.61 9.87
C ASN A 26 11.14 11.97 8.37
N ASN A 27 12.18 12.62 7.84
CA ASN A 27 12.32 13.00 6.43
C ASN A 27 13.31 12.11 5.66
N ALA A 28 13.69 10.95 6.19
CA ALA A 28 14.54 10.01 5.45
C ALA A 28 13.85 9.59 4.15
N PRO A 29 14.56 9.61 2.99
CA PRO A 29 13.98 9.18 1.71
C PRO A 29 13.34 7.78 1.78
N THR A 30 13.87 6.89 2.60
CA THR A 30 13.32 5.54 2.82
C THR A 30 11.98 5.52 3.55
N ARG A 31 11.62 6.56 4.30
CA ARG A 31 10.27 6.71 4.89
C ARG A 31 9.26 7.29 3.91
N MET A 32 9.73 7.97 2.88
CA MET A 32 8.88 8.55 1.84
C MET A 32 8.56 7.56 0.72
N ILE A 33 9.21 6.40 0.73
CA ILE A 33 8.91 5.32 -0.20
C ILE A 33 7.64 4.62 0.28
N THR A 34 6.52 4.91 -0.36
CA THR A 34 5.23 4.25 -0.13
C THR A 34 5.06 2.98 -0.95
N GLN A 35 6.04 2.63 -1.75
CA GLN A 35 6.01 1.49 -2.65
C GLN A 35 7.35 0.75 -2.59
N VAL A 36 7.38 -0.34 -1.81
CA VAL A 36 8.55 -1.21 -1.63
C VAL A 36 8.42 -2.49 -2.48
N THR A 37 7.20 -2.75 -2.99
CA THR A 37 6.83 -3.89 -3.84
C THR A 37 6.14 -3.38 -5.11
N ASP A 38 5.61 -4.27 -5.92
CA ASP A 38 4.84 -3.91 -7.11
C ASP A 38 3.57 -3.12 -6.74
N GLY A 39 2.99 -3.35 -5.55
CA GLY A 39 1.78 -2.69 -5.08
C GLY A 39 2.02 -1.39 -4.31
N VAL A 40 0.97 -0.61 -4.11
CA VAL A 40 0.95 0.62 -3.30
C VAL A 40 0.38 0.34 -1.92
N ASP A 41 0.96 0.98 -0.90
CA ASP A 41 0.49 0.94 0.48
C ASP A 41 -0.23 2.25 0.85
N GLY A 42 -1.14 2.16 1.81
CA GLY A 42 -1.83 3.31 2.37
C GLY A 42 -2.46 3.03 3.73
N SER A 43 -2.94 4.08 4.38
CA SER A 43 -3.61 3.93 5.67
C SER A 43 -4.61 5.04 5.93
N VAL A 44 -5.62 4.74 6.74
CA VAL A 44 -6.53 5.73 7.33
C VAL A 44 -6.33 5.71 8.83
N THR A 45 -5.79 6.81 9.38
CA THR A 45 -5.49 6.94 10.82
C THR A 45 -6.23 8.11 11.48
N THR A 46 -7.16 8.76 10.75
CA THR A 46 -7.93 9.91 11.22
C THR A 46 -9.06 9.46 12.15
N TYR A 47 -9.42 10.31 13.11
CA TYR A 47 -10.54 10.10 14.05
C TYR A 47 -10.47 8.78 14.83
N GLY A 48 -9.27 8.33 15.18
CA GLY A 48 -9.06 7.09 15.94
C GLY A 48 -9.17 5.80 15.12
N ASN A 49 -9.34 5.90 13.80
CA ASN A 49 -9.26 4.75 12.91
C ASN A 49 -7.80 4.30 12.73
N ASN A 50 -7.60 3.04 12.43
CA ASN A 50 -6.31 2.49 12.05
C ASN A 50 -6.52 1.35 11.04
N ILE A 51 -6.83 1.72 9.80
CA ILE A 51 -6.95 0.78 8.68
C ILE A 51 -5.70 0.89 7.83
N ARG A 52 -5.05 -0.23 7.60
CA ARG A 52 -3.88 -0.36 6.71
C ARG A 52 -4.27 -1.11 5.45
N VAL A 53 -3.77 -0.62 4.34
CA VAL A 53 -3.94 -1.19 3.01
C VAL A 53 -2.55 -1.46 2.48
N ASN A 54 -2.27 -2.72 2.13
CA ASN A 54 -0.93 -3.16 1.80
C ASN A 54 -0.88 -3.79 0.41
N SER A 55 0.16 -3.44 -0.34
CA SER A 55 0.56 -4.03 -1.63
C SER A 55 -0.58 -4.07 -2.67
N VAL A 56 -1.37 -3.00 -2.73
CA VAL A 56 -2.50 -2.92 -3.65
C VAL A 56 -2.04 -2.66 -5.06
N LEU A 57 -2.46 -3.53 -5.97
CA LEU A 57 -2.25 -3.42 -7.42
C LEU A 57 -3.44 -4.05 -8.17
N LEU A 58 -3.44 -3.91 -9.46
CA LEU A 58 -4.43 -4.52 -10.35
C LEU A 58 -3.74 -5.47 -11.33
N VAL A 59 -4.39 -6.58 -11.63
CA VAL A 59 -3.94 -7.53 -12.66
C VAL A 59 -4.94 -7.53 -13.80
N ALA A 60 -4.49 -7.09 -14.97
CA ALA A 60 -5.32 -7.05 -16.18
C ALA A 60 -5.68 -8.47 -16.64
N GLN A 61 -6.93 -8.67 -17.03
CA GLN A 61 -7.44 -9.93 -17.53
C GLN A 61 -7.66 -9.84 -19.06
N SER A 62 -7.70 -10.99 -19.74
CA SER A 62 -7.87 -11.07 -21.19
C SER A 62 -9.26 -10.61 -21.68
N ASP A 63 -10.26 -10.58 -20.79
CA ASP A 63 -11.62 -10.11 -21.07
C ASP A 63 -11.80 -8.59 -20.89
N GLY A 64 -10.72 -7.86 -20.63
CA GLY A 64 -10.73 -6.42 -20.37
C GLY A 64 -11.12 -6.04 -18.93
N SER A 65 -11.41 -7.00 -18.06
CA SER A 65 -11.55 -6.73 -16.64
C SER A 65 -10.19 -6.62 -15.96
N SER A 66 -10.18 -6.23 -14.70
CA SER A 66 -8.99 -6.30 -13.84
C SER A 66 -9.36 -6.85 -12.47
N VAL A 67 -8.44 -7.55 -11.85
CA VAL A 67 -8.59 -8.13 -10.51
C VAL A 67 -7.70 -7.38 -9.54
N LEU A 68 -8.27 -6.98 -8.41
CA LEU A 68 -7.52 -6.36 -7.32
C LEU A 68 -6.70 -7.41 -6.58
N VAL A 69 -5.45 -7.07 -6.31
CA VAL A 69 -4.54 -7.83 -5.44
C VAL A 69 -4.16 -6.92 -4.28
N GLY A 70 -4.00 -7.48 -3.10
CA GLY A 70 -3.58 -6.75 -1.91
C GLY A 70 -4.29 -7.21 -0.64
N ALA A 71 -4.04 -6.53 0.45
CA ALA A 71 -4.66 -6.82 1.73
C ALA A 71 -5.11 -5.55 2.45
N ILE A 72 -6.21 -5.65 3.20
CA ILE A 72 -6.72 -4.59 4.07
C ILE A 72 -6.81 -5.15 5.49
N VAL A 73 -6.25 -4.42 6.45
CA VAL A 73 -6.25 -4.79 7.88
C VAL A 73 -6.81 -3.64 8.69
N ASN A 74 -7.76 -3.93 9.55
CA ASN A 74 -8.21 -3.01 10.59
C ASN A 74 -7.44 -3.33 11.88
N GLU A 75 -6.57 -2.44 12.31
CA GLU A 75 -5.80 -2.58 13.57
C GLU A 75 -6.55 -1.96 14.77
N ASN A 76 -7.75 -1.42 14.55
CA ASN A 76 -8.59 -0.85 15.60
C ASN A 76 -9.51 -1.93 16.21
N SER A 77 -9.80 -1.82 17.49
CA SER A 77 -10.76 -2.69 18.20
C SER A 77 -12.20 -2.53 17.70
N THR A 78 -12.55 -1.37 17.15
CA THR A 78 -13.87 -1.14 16.55
C THR A 78 -13.89 -1.74 15.14
N PRO A 79 -14.79 -2.70 14.85
CA PRO A 79 -14.95 -3.24 13.52
C PRO A 79 -15.42 -2.16 12.52
N ASP A 80 -14.95 -2.26 11.28
CA ASP A 80 -15.44 -1.44 10.17
C ASP A 80 -15.96 -2.34 9.04
N THR A 81 -16.44 -1.74 7.96
CA THR A 81 -16.92 -2.44 6.77
C THR A 81 -16.39 -1.74 5.53
N LEU A 82 -15.81 -2.48 4.60
CA LEU A 82 -15.52 -1.99 3.27
C LEU A 82 -16.82 -1.98 2.46
N LEU A 83 -17.33 -0.79 2.19
CA LEU A 83 -18.61 -0.57 1.48
C LEU A 83 -18.46 -0.74 -0.03
N GLY A 84 -17.28 -0.43 -0.57
CA GLY A 84 -17.04 -0.52 -2.00
C GLY A 84 -15.63 -0.11 -2.39
N ILE A 85 -15.28 -0.51 -3.60
CA ILE A 85 -14.03 -0.14 -4.26
C ILE A 85 -14.39 0.45 -5.63
N LYS A 86 -13.81 1.60 -5.96
CA LYS A 86 -13.95 2.22 -7.27
C LYS A 86 -12.57 2.41 -7.89
N VAL A 87 -12.42 2.05 -9.15
CA VAL A 87 -11.14 2.11 -9.88
C VAL A 87 -11.36 2.84 -11.19
N GLY A 88 -10.66 3.95 -11.40
CA GLY A 88 -10.82 4.75 -12.60
C GLY A 88 -12.27 5.21 -12.85
N GLY A 89 -13.07 5.36 -11.78
CA GLY A 89 -14.50 5.70 -11.87
C GLY A 89 -15.44 4.49 -11.98
N ILE A 90 -14.94 3.26 -12.17
CA ILE A 90 -15.72 2.03 -12.31
C ILE A 90 -15.84 1.35 -10.94
N ASN A 91 -17.05 0.93 -10.58
CA ASN A 91 -17.27 0.17 -9.36
C ASN A 91 -16.80 -1.27 -9.52
N ALA A 92 -16.05 -1.77 -8.52
CA ALA A 92 -15.68 -3.16 -8.46
C ALA A 92 -16.86 -4.04 -8.03
N THR A 93 -16.93 -5.24 -8.57
CA THR A 93 -17.78 -6.33 -8.07
C THR A 93 -17.05 -7.03 -6.95
N LEU A 94 -17.60 -7.01 -5.74
CA LEU A 94 -17.02 -7.62 -4.55
C LEU A 94 -17.63 -8.99 -4.26
N SER A 95 -16.81 -9.93 -3.81
CA SER A 95 -17.26 -11.22 -3.29
C SER A 95 -16.45 -11.55 -2.01
N PRO A 96 -17.15 -11.82 -0.87
CA PRO A 96 -18.58 -11.59 -0.64
C PRO A 96 -18.97 -10.12 -0.80
N ALA A 97 -20.25 -9.85 -1.04
CA ALA A 97 -20.74 -8.47 -1.27
C ALA A 97 -20.56 -7.53 -0.07
N THR A 98 -20.47 -8.08 1.14
CA THR A 98 -20.16 -7.35 2.37
C THR A 98 -18.84 -7.82 2.93
N LEU A 99 -17.90 -6.92 3.09
CA LEU A 99 -16.55 -7.19 3.57
C LEU A 99 -16.34 -6.54 4.94
N SER A 100 -16.57 -7.33 6.00
CA SER A 100 -16.36 -6.89 7.39
C SER A 100 -14.88 -6.88 7.74
N LEU A 101 -14.42 -5.77 8.33
CA LEU A 101 -13.06 -5.54 8.80
C LEU A 101 -13.01 -5.66 10.32
N LYS A 102 -12.87 -6.89 10.82
CA LYS A 102 -12.64 -7.14 12.24
C LYS A 102 -11.19 -6.82 12.59
N GLN A 103 -10.95 -6.53 13.88
CA GLN A 103 -9.61 -6.26 14.36
C GLN A 103 -8.63 -7.38 13.99
N ASP A 104 -7.46 -7.02 13.47
CA ASP A 104 -6.33 -7.88 13.13
C ASP A 104 -6.69 -9.08 12.22
N THR A 105 -7.84 -8.98 11.53
CA THR A 105 -8.31 -10.01 10.59
C THR A 105 -8.20 -9.46 9.17
N PRO A 106 -7.14 -9.81 8.42
CA PRO A 106 -6.92 -9.24 7.10
C PRO A 106 -7.92 -9.74 6.06
N LEU A 107 -8.47 -8.83 5.24
CA LEU A 107 -9.06 -9.15 3.96
C LEU A 107 -7.94 -9.28 2.93
N ARG A 108 -7.88 -10.43 2.24
CA ARG A 108 -6.90 -10.72 1.18
C ARG A 108 -7.63 -10.96 -0.13
N PHE A 109 -7.28 -10.19 -1.16
CA PHE A 109 -7.99 -10.18 -2.44
C PHE A 109 -7.42 -11.14 -3.48
N ALA A 110 -6.26 -11.75 -3.24
CA ALA A 110 -5.67 -12.73 -4.15
C ALA A 110 -4.69 -13.65 -3.41
N GLY A 111 -4.31 -14.75 -4.07
CA GLY A 111 -3.39 -15.76 -3.55
C GLY A 111 -4.12 -16.89 -2.81
N ASP A 112 -3.35 -17.88 -2.34
CA ASP A 112 -3.89 -19.12 -1.71
C ASP A 112 -4.68 -18.85 -0.42
N SER A 113 -4.44 -17.73 0.23
CA SER A 113 -5.13 -17.31 1.46
C SER A 113 -6.19 -16.23 1.21
N ALA A 114 -6.61 -16.03 -0.03
CA ALA A 114 -7.66 -15.06 -0.37
C ALA A 114 -8.98 -15.44 0.32
N ASN A 115 -9.62 -14.42 0.91
CA ASN A 115 -10.93 -14.53 1.55
C ASN A 115 -11.92 -13.49 1.03
N ALA A 116 -11.50 -12.70 0.05
CA ALA A 116 -12.30 -11.74 -0.68
C ALA A 116 -11.82 -11.66 -2.13
N SER A 117 -12.68 -11.17 -3.02
CA SER A 117 -12.31 -10.81 -4.38
C SER A 117 -12.92 -9.47 -4.77
N ALA A 118 -12.22 -8.75 -5.66
CA ALA A 118 -12.72 -7.52 -6.25
C ALA A 118 -12.35 -7.52 -7.74
N ILE A 119 -13.36 -7.55 -8.59
CA ILE A 119 -13.23 -7.56 -10.04
C ILE A 119 -13.75 -6.24 -10.58
N ILE A 120 -12.98 -5.58 -11.41
CA ILE A 120 -13.31 -4.31 -12.05
C ILE A 120 -13.65 -4.60 -13.51
N PRO A 121 -14.95 -4.69 -13.87
CA PRO A 121 -15.37 -5.03 -15.22
C PRO A 121 -15.07 -3.88 -16.18
N GLY A 122 -14.55 -4.20 -17.36
CA GLY A 122 -14.37 -3.23 -18.45
C GLY A 122 -13.40 -2.10 -18.16
N LEU A 123 -12.45 -2.28 -17.21
CA LEU A 123 -11.43 -1.26 -16.95
C LEU A 123 -10.52 -1.05 -18.17
N ASN A 124 -10.26 -2.10 -18.93
CA ASN A 124 -9.38 -2.10 -20.12
C ASN A 124 -8.03 -1.41 -19.86
N GLY A 125 -7.52 -1.57 -18.64
CA GLY A 125 -6.30 -0.93 -18.20
C GLY A 125 -5.06 -1.56 -18.82
N ALA A 126 -4.19 -0.75 -19.41
CA ALA A 126 -2.94 -1.22 -20.00
C ALA A 126 -1.92 -1.57 -18.90
N PRO A 127 -1.27 -2.75 -18.94
CA PRO A 127 -0.17 -3.08 -18.05
C PRO A 127 0.93 -2.02 -18.07
N GLY A 128 1.49 -1.72 -16.89
CA GLY A 128 2.50 -0.68 -16.69
C GLY A 128 1.91 0.72 -16.43
N THR A 129 0.62 0.93 -16.60
CA THR A 129 -0.04 2.21 -16.28
C THR A 129 -0.53 2.26 -14.84
N ARG A 130 -0.80 3.47 -14.33
CA ARG A 130 -1.37 3.69 -13.00
C ARG A 130 -2.79 4.17 -13.08
N VAL A 131 -3.59 3.80 -12.08
CA VAL A 131 -4.98 4.19 -11.96
C VAL A 131 -5.35 4.49 -10.51
N LYS A 132 -6.23 5.44 -10.30
CA LYS A 132 -6.75 5.77 -8.97
C LYS A 132 -7.73 4.70 -8.49
N ILE A 133 -7.48 4.20 -7.28
CA ILE A 133 -8.35 3.30 -6.54
C ILE A 133 -8.91 4.07 -5.35
N GLN A 134 -10.22 4.07 -5.19
CA GLN A 134 -10.94 4.64 -4.05
C GLN A 134 -11.54 3.50 -3.24
N LEU A 135 -11.16 3.40 -1.98
CA LEU A 135 -11.67 2.44 -1.00
C LEU A 135 -12.60 3.19 -0.06
N ASN A 136 -13.86 2.76 0.04
CA ASN A 136 -14.86 3.42 0.86
C ASN A 136 -15.18 2.55 2.07
N PHE A 137 -14.91 3.05 3.26
CA PHE A 137 -15.17 2.40 4.54
C PHE A 137 -16.38 3.05 5.23
N ALA A 138 -17.10 2.27 6.02
CA ALA A 138 -18.30 2.75 6.71
C ALA A 138 -17.98 3.77 7.81
N ILE A 139 -16.89 3.59 8.53
CA ILE A 139 -16.48 4.44 9.65
C ILE A 139 -15.24 5.26 9.29
N ALA A 140 -14.22 4.61 8.72
CA ALA A 140 -12.95 5.29 8.42
C ALA A 140 -13.04 6.27 7.23
N GLY A 141 -14.11 6.21 6.43
CA GLY A 141 -14.30 7.09 5.28
C GLY A 141 -13.59 6.59 4.02
N GLU A 142 -13.00 7.49 3.24
CA GLU A 142 -12.41 7.18 1.94
C GLU A 142 -10.89 7.20 2.00
N LEU A 143 -10.26 6.22 1.34
CA LEU A 143 -8.84 6.20 1.03
C LEU A 143 -8.65 6.13 -0.49
N THR A 144 -7.89 7.07 -1.05
CA THR A 144 -7.52 7.06 -2.46
C THR A 144 -6.05 6.68 -2.61
N LEU A 145 -5.76 5.72 -3.49
CA LEU A 145 -4.43 5.24 -3.83
C LEU A 145 -4.20 5.34 -5.34
N ASP A 146 -2.94 5.42 -5.75
CA ASP A 146 -2.54 5.39 -7.16
C ASP A 146 -1.79 4.08 -7.44
N ALA A 147 -2.51 3.07 -7.91
CA ALA A 147 -2.01 1.71 -8.06
C ALA A 147 -1.59 1.40 -9.49
N ILE A 148 -0.61 0.51 -9.64
CA ILE A 148 -0.15 0.02 -10.93
C ILE A 148 -1.07 -1.09 -11.43
N ILE A 149 -1.21 -1.18 -12.75
CA ILE A 149 -1.83 -2.30 -13.46
C ILE A 149 -0.70 -3.17 -13.98
N LEU A 150 -0.72 -4.45 -13.63
CA LEU A 150 0.26 -5.44 -14.08
C LEU A 150 -0.36 -6.43 -15.07
N GLU A 151 0.50 -7.07 -15.84
CA GLU A 151 0.12 -8.17 -16.71
C GLU A 151 -0.16 -9.44 -15.88
N ARG A 152 -1.08 -10.27 -16.34
CA ARG A 152 -1.34 -11.60 -15.78
C ARG A 152 -0.24 -12.58 -16.20
N ALA A 153 0.95 -12.43 -15.62
CA ALA A 153 2.14 -13.23 -15.92
C ALA A 153 2.96 -13.49 -14.65
N GLY A 154 3.89 -14.42 -14.71
CA GLY A 154 4.78 -14.75 -13.61
C GLY A 154 4.04 -15.10 -12.32
N VAL A 155 4.31 -14.39 -11.24
CA VAL A 155 3.66 -14.61 -9.93
C VAL A 155 2.17 -14.28 -9.93
N TYR A 156 1.69 -13.51 -10.91
CA TYR A 156 0.28 -13.13 -11.07
C TYR A 156 -0.48 -13.98 -12.09
N ALA A 157 0.13 -15.02 -12.67
CA ALA A 157 -0.47 -15.85 -13.71
C ALA A 157 -1.80 -16.52 -13.30
N ASN A 158 -1.96 -16.83 -12.01
CA ASN A 158 -3.14 -17.48 -11.46
C ASN A 158 -4.15 -16.51 -10.83
N VAL A 159 -3.92 -15.21 -10.90
CA VAL A 159 -4.86 -14.21 -10.35
C VAL A 159 -6.09 -14.14 -11.25
N GLY A 160 -7.29 -14.33 -10.64
CA GLY A 160 -8.57 -14.30 -11.35
C GLY A 160 -8.86 -15.56 -12.19
N ALA A 161 -8.16 -16.67 -11.92
CA ALA A 161 -8.42 -17.97 -12.56
C ALA A 161 -9.60 -18.69 -11.91
#